data_238a37e0a9d038f97eaabd4718ae7032
#
_entry.id   238a37e0a9d038f97eaabd4718ae7032
#
_cell.length_a   1.000
_cell.length_b   1.000
_cell.length_c   1.000
_cell.angle_alpha   90.00
_cell.angle_beta   90.00
_cell.angle_gamma   90.00
#
_symmetry.space_group_name_H-M   'P 1'
#
loop_
_entity.id
_entity.type
_entity.pdbx_description
1 polymer ?
#
loop_
_entity_poly.entity_id
_entity_poly.type
_entity_poly.pdbx_seq_one_letter_code
_entity_poly.pdbx_strand_id
1 'polypeptide(L)'
;MSKAILKTEKGDMTIQFYDADTPGTVENFLKLAKSGYYDGITFHRVIPDFVVQGGDPTGTGAGGPGYEIKCELDGDNQYHDRGVLSMAHRGRDTGGSQFFICHSRTNTAHLDRHHTCFGKVVENVDVIDDIREGDKILGIEIIEE
;
A
#
# COMPACT_ATOMS: atom_id res chain seq x y z
N MET A 1 -6.06 11.94 11.65
CA MET A 1 -5.67 11.02 10.57
C MET A 1 -5.29 9.68 11.13
N SER A 2 -5.73 8.62 10.46
CA SER A 2 -5.40 7.25 10.88
C SER A 2 -3.92 6.96 10.63
N LYS A 3 -3.35 6.13 11.51
CA LYS A 3 -1.97 5.65 11.39
C LYS A 3 -1.90 4.16 11.65
N ALA A 4 -0.88 3.52 11.11
CA ALA A 4 -0.60 2.11 11.37
C ALA A 4 0.90 1.84 11.28
N ILE A 5 1.33 0.75 11.90
CA ILE A 5 2.69 0.24 11.75
C ILE A 5 2.63 -0.98 10.86
N LEU A 6 3.28 -0.89 9.71
CA LEU A 6 3.45 -2.02 8.80
C LEU A 6 4.72 -2.76 9.21
N LYS A 7 4.54 -3.97 9.75
CA LYS A 7 5.64 -4.80 10.24
C LYS A 7 6.07 -5.78 9.17
N THR A 8 7.33 -5.72 8.78
CA THR A 8 7.91 -6.59 7.76
C THR A 8 9.14 -7.33 8.27
N GLU A 9 9.58 -8.35 7.55
CA GLU A 9 10.80 -9.08 7.88
C GLU A 9 12.06 -8.18 7.88
N LYS A 10 12.00 -7.03 7.20
CA LYS A 10 13.13 -6.09 7.11
C LYS A 10 13.00 -4.90 8.07
N GLY A 11 11.90 -4.77 8.79
CA GLY A 11 11.68 -3.72 9.76
C GLY A 11 10.27 -3.17 9.72
N ASP A 12 10.00 -2.24 10.63
CA ASP A 12 8.69 -1.63 10.80
C ASP A 12 8.67 -0.24 10.18
N MET A 13 7.55 0.10 9.52
CA MET A 13 7.33 1.43 8.95
C MET A 13 6.03 2.00 9.49
N THR A 14 6.03 3.27 9.90
CA THR A 14 4.80 3.95 10.31
C THR A 14 4.17 4.62 9.12
N ILE A 15 2.88 4.33 8.90
CA ILE A 15 2.09 4.88 7.80
C ILE A 15 1.07 5.87 8.35
N GLN A 16 0.95 7.02 7.72
CA GLN A 16 -0.13 7.97 7.94
C GLN A 16 -1.06 7.93 6.74
N PHE A 17 -2.36 7.71 6.98
CA PHE A 17 -3.34 7.56 5.91
C PHE A 17 -3.97 8.89 5.52
N TYR A 18 -4.43 8.97 4.27
CA TYR A 18 -5.11 10.14 3.71
C TYR A 18 -6.63 10.00 3.88
N ASP A 19 -7.09 9.97 5.13
CA ASP A 19 -8.50 9.69 5.46
C ASP A 19 -9.50 10.62 4.75
N ALA A 20 -9.16 11.91 4.68
CA ALA A 20 -10.05 12.88 4.04
C ALA A 20 -10.03 12.80 2.52
N ASP A 21 -8.89 12.43 1.96
CA ASP A 21 -8.64 12.36 0.51
C ASP A 21 -9.23 11.09 -0.11
N THR A 22 -9.06 9.96 0.60
CA THR A 22 -9.43 8.64 0.10
C THR A 22 -10.13 7.80 1.17
N PRO A 23 -11.30 8.26 1.67
CA PRO A 23 -11.95 7.59 2.82
C PRO A 23 -12.33 6.14 2.54
N GLY A 24 -12.80 5.82 1.34
CA GLY A 24 -13.20 4.45 0.99
C GLY A 24 -12.01 3.50 0.91
N THR A 25 -10.92 3.95 0.31
CA THR A 25 -9.69 3.13 0.20
C THR A 25 -9.06 2.90 1.56
N VAL A 26 -8.97 3.94 2.39
CA VAL A 26 -8.43 3.83 3.75
C VAL A 26 -9.28 2.89 4.59
N GLU A 27 -10.60 3.04 4.55
CA GLU A 27 -11.52 2.17 5.28
C GLU A 27 -11.33 0.70 4.88
N ASN A 28 -11.23 0.42 3.59
CA ASN A 28 -11.00 -0.92 3.07
C ASN A 28 -9.69 -1.51 3.58
N PHE A 29 -8.62 -0.76 3.48
CA PHE A 29 -7.29 -1.20 3.92
C PHE A 29 -7.27 -1.49 5.43
N LEU A 30 -7.81 -0.59 6.23
CA LEU A 30 -7.84 -0.76 7.69
C LEU A 30 -8.73 -1.94 8.11
N LYS A 31 -9.86 -2.14 7.43
CA LYS A 31 -10.75 -3.28 7.68
C LYS A 31 -10.01 -4.60 7.43
N LEU A 32 -9.33 -4.72 6.31
CA LEU A 32 -8.54 -5.91 5.98
C LEU A 32 -7.40 -6.11 6.98
N ALA A 33 -6.70 -5.04 7.34
CA ALA A 33 -5.60 -5.09 8.29
C ALA A 33 -6.08 -5.57 9.68
N LYS A 34 -7.21 -5.06 10.15
CA LYS A 34 -7.80 -5.45 11.45
C LYS A 34 -8.21 -6.90 11.49
N SER A 35 -8.61 -7.46 10.36
CA SER A 35 -9.03 -8.86 10.26
C SER A 35 -7.87 -9.85 10.19
N GLY A 36 -6.62 -9.35 10.11
CA GLY A 36 -5.43 -10.19 9.92
C GLY A 36 -5.22 -10.64 8.48
N TYR A 37 -5.95 -10.06 7.53
CA TYR A 37 -5.88 -10.44 6.11
C TYR A 37 -4.46 -10.38 5.56
N TYR A 38 -3.69 -9.35 5.93
CA TYR A 38 -2.34 -9.14 5.40
C TYR A 38 -1.26 -9.96 6.10
N ASP A 39 -1.57 -10.61 7.22
CA ASP A 39 -0.57 -11.33 8.01
C ASP A 39 0.01 -12.50 7.21
N GLY A 40 1.33 -12.52 7.05
CA GLY A 40 2.04 -13.56 6.33
C GLY A 40 2.03 -13.44 4.80
N ILE A 41 1.37 -12.42 4.26
CA ILE A 41 1.37 -12.18 2.80
C ILE A 41 2.72 -11.61 2.38
N THR A 42 3.23 -12.07 1.24
CA THR A 42 4.52 -11.63 0.72
C THR A 42 4.43 -10.37 -0.13
N PHE A 43 5.57 -9.66 -0.24
CA PHE A 43 5.77 -8.69 -1.30
C PHE A 43 6.15 -9.47 -2.56
N HIS A 44 5.19 -9.77 -3.39
CA HIS A 44 5.37 -10.68 -4.54
C HIS A 44 6.02 -10.01 -5.75
N ARG A 45 6.15 -8.68 -5.74
CA ARG A 45 6.76 -7.94 -6.85
C ARG A 45 7.55 -6.76 -6.28
N VAL A 46 8.86 -6.82 -6.41
CA VAL A 46 9.75 -5.74 -5.98
C VAL A 46 10.64 -5.35 -7.15
N ILE A 47 10.49 -4.11 -7.60
CA ILE A 47 11.30 -3.56 -8.70
C ILE A 47 12.11 -2.41 -8.12
N PRO A 48 13.44 -2.54 -8.01
CA PRO A 48 14.30 -1.47 -7.46
C PRO A 48 14.06 -0.15 -8.15
N ASP A 49 14.07 0.92 -7.37
CA ASP A 49 13.84 2.30 -7.81
C ASP A 49 12.45 2.55 -8.39
N PHE A 50 11.54 1.59 -8.29
CA PHE A 50 10.17 1.74 -8.75
C PHE A 50 9.18 1.46 -7.62
N VAL A 51 8.85 0.20 -7.34
CA VAL A 51 7.83 -0.15 -6.34
C VAL A 51 8.16 -1.40 -5.54
N VAL A 52 7.57 -1.48 -4.34
CA VAL A 52 7.46 -2.67 -3.51
C VAL A 52 5.98 -3.01 -3.44
N GLN A 53 5.55 -4.08 -4.08
CA GLN A 53 4.13 -4.45 -4.20
C GLN A 53 3.80 -5.74 -3.46
N GLY A 54 2.70 -5.70 -2.71
CA GLY A 54 2.20 -6.86 -1.97
C GLY A 54 0.70 -6.79 -1.74
N GLY A 55 0.20 -7.64 -0.85
CA GLY A 55 -1.22 -7.64 -0.47
C GLY A 55 -2.08 -8.64 -1.20
N ASP A 56 -1.49 -9.53 -2.01
CA ASP A 56 -2.19 -10.62 -2.66
C ASP A 56 -1.99 -11.90 -1.85
N PRO A 57 -3.06 -12.47 -1.27
CA PRO A 57 -2.92 -13.69 -0.47
C PRO A 57 -2.44 -14.90 -1.25
N THR A 58 -2.57 -14.91 -2.57
CA THR A 58 -2.06 -15.99 -3.42
C THR A 58 -0.60 -15.79 -3.83
N GLY A 59 -0.06 -14.58 -3.70
CA GLY A 59 1.31 -14.26 -4.09
C GLY A 59 1.58 -14.24 -5.58
N THR A 60 0.53 -14.28 -6.41
CA THR A 60 0.65 -14.37 -7.88
C THR A 60 0.42 -13.05 -8.61
N GLY A 61 -0.14 -12.07 -7.93
CA GLY A 61 -0.59 -10.82 -8.53
C GLY A 61 -2.04 -10.85 -9.00
N ALA A 62 -2.69 -12.01 -8.97
CA ALA A 62 -4.05 -12.19 -9.47
C ALA A 62 -5.11 -12.32 -8.36
N GLY A 63 -4.70 -12.48 -7.10
CA GLY A 63 -5.61 -12.67 -5.97
C GLY A 63 -6.09 -11.36 -5.35
N GLY A 64 -7.09 -11.47 -4.50
CA GLY A 64 -7.67 -10.32 -3.80
C GLY A 64 -8.74 -10.77 -2.80
N PRO A 65 -9.48 -9.81 -2.22
CA PRO A 65 -10.43 -10.08 -1.15
C PRO A 65 -11.80 -10.58 -1.61
N GLY A 66 -12.00 -10.76 -2.92
CA GLY A 66 -13.26 -11.22 -3.48
C GLY A 66 -14.22 -10.09 -3.86
N TYR A 67 -13.77 -8.86 -3.84
CA TYR A 67 -14.54 -7.67 -4.26
C TYR A 67 -13.59 -6.62 -4.81
N GLU A 68 -14.15 -5.58 -5.41
CA GLU A 68 -13.38 -4.45 -5.94
C GLU A 68 -13.84 -3.14 -5.32
N ILE A 69 -12.93 -2.16 -5.24
CA ILE A 69 -13.23 -0.82 -4.74
C ILE A 69 -12.98 0.22 -5.81
N LYS A 70 -13.66 1.35 -5.69
CA LYS A 70 -13.52 2.47 -6.64
C LYS A 70 -12.22 3.24 -6.40
N CYS A 71 -11.66 3.76 -7.48
CA CYS A 71 -10.54 4.71 -7.39
C CYS A 71 -11.02 6.04 -6.80
N GLU A 72 -10.14 6.68 -6.03
CA GLU A 72 -10.36 7.99 -5.44
C GLU A 72 -9.21 8.89 -5.85
N LEU A 73 -9.32 9.56 -7.00
CA LEU A 73 -8.20 10.18 -7.71
C LEU A 73 -8.20 11.71 -7.67
N ASP A 74 -9.23 12.33 -7.09
CA ASP A 74 -9.46 13.78 -7.25
C ASP A 74 -8.90 14.65 -6.12
N GLY A 75 -8.41 14.05 -5.03
CA GLY A 75 -7.90 14.78 -3.89
C GLY A 75 -6.52 15.42 -4.08
N ASP A 76 -6.06 16.10 -3.03
CA ASP A 76 -4.82 16.90 -3.06
C ASP A 76 -3.55 16.06 -2.91
N ASN A 77 -3.68 14.81 -2.43
CA ASN A 77 -2.52 13.94 -2.14
C ASN A 77 -2.28 12.85 -3.18
N GLN A 78 -2.83 13.00 -4.37
CA GLN A 78 -2.77 11.96 -5.41
C GLN A 78 -1.47 12.04 -6.23
N TYR A 79 -0.34 12.06 -5.52
CA TYR A 79 1.00 12.10 -6.11
C TYR A 79 1.85 10.94 -5.59
N HIS A 80 2.58 10.28 -6.49
CA HIS A 80 3.37 9.10 -6.18
C HIS A 80 4.81 9.48 -5.79
N ASP A 81 4.94 10.12 -4.62
CA ASP A 81 6.24 10.46 -4.04
C ASP A 81 6.86 9.24 -3.34
N ARG A 82 8.16 9.29 -3.06
CA ARG A 82 8.83 8.23 -2.29
C ARG A 82 8.10 7.99 -0.97
N GLY A 83 7.80 6.72 -0.68
CA GLY A 83 7.13 6.30 0.54
C GLY A 83 5.60 6.32 0.48
N VAL A 84 5.02 6.78 -0.62
CA VAL A 84 3.56 6.81 -0.77
C VAL A 84 3.02 5.40 -1.03
N LEU A 85 1.93 5.05 -0.35
CA LEU A 85 1.18 3.83 -0.59
C LEU A 85 0.08 4.09 -1.61
N SER A 86 0.03 3.26 -2.63
CA SER A 86 -0.95 3.37 -3.71
C SER A 86 -1.58 2.02 -4.01
N MET A 87 -2.82 2.03 -4.49
CA MET A 87 -3.54 0.79 -4.79
C MET A 87 -3.14 0.23 -6.15
N ALA A 88 -2.72 -1.03 -6.17
CA ALA A 88 -2.53 -1.77 -7.40
C ALA A 88 -3.89 -2.20 -7.97
N HIS A 89 -4.04 -2.17 -9.29
CA HIS A 89 -5.26 -2.62 -9.97
C HIS A 89 -4.95 -2.93 -11.44
N ARG A 90 -5.94 -3.53 -12.12
CA ARG A 90 -5.84 -3.88 -13.54
C ARG A 90 -6.62 -2.94 -14.45
N GLY A 91 -6.98 -1.78 -13.93
CA GLY A 91 -7.76 -0.77 -14.60
C GLY A 91 -8.58 0.01 -13.58
N ARG A 92 -9.31 1.02 -14.04
CA ARG A 92 -10.11 1.87 -13.15
C ARG A 92 -11.15 1.05 -12.37
N ASP A 93 -11.23 1.32 -11.06
CA ASP A 93 -12.22 0.72 -10.15
C ASP A 93 -12.11 -0.81 -10.00
N THR A 94 -10.90 -1.37 -10.17
CA THR A 94 -10.65 -2.82 -10.00
C THR A 94 -9.71 -3.14 -8.83
N GLY A 95 -9.43 -2.17 -7.97
CA GLY A 95 -8.59 -2.38 -6.78
C GLY A 95 -9.28 -3.29 -5.75
N GLY A 96 -8.48 -3.96 -4.92
CA GLY A 96 -8.99 -4.83 -3.86
C GLY A 96 -8.12 -4.77 -2.63
N SER A 97 -7.09 -5.61 -2.56
CA SER A 97 -6.17 -5.65 -1.42
C SER A 97 -4.73 -5.36 -1.79
N GLN A 98 -4.35 -5.50 -3.05
CA GLN A 98 -2.96 -5.28 -3.45
C GLN A 98 -2.61 -3.79 -3.43
N PHE A 99 -1.43 -3.49 -2.92
CA PHE A 99 -0.91 -2.14 -2.86
C PHE A 99 0.58 -2.14 -3.16
N PHE A 100 1.11 -0.97 -3.46
CA PHE A 100 2.55 -0.82 -3.61
C PHE A 100 3.02 0.43 -2.88
N ILE A 101 4.31 0.42 -2.51
CA ILE A 101 4.98 1.56 -1.89
C ILE A 101 5.99 2.08 -2.90
N CYS A 102 5.96 3.38 -3.17
CA CYS A 102 6.81 4.00 -4.19
C CYS A 102 8.25 4.18 -3.68
N HIS A 103 9.21 3.76 -4.49
CA HIS A 103 10.64 3.97 -4.22
C HIS A 103 11.11 5.37 -4.62
N SER A 104 10.70 5.83 -5.80
CA SER A 104 11.25 7.06 -6.39
C SER A 104 10.20 7.78 -7.23
N ARG A 105 9.97 9.06 -6.91
CA ARG A 105 9.05 9.88 -7.69
C ARG A 105 9.40 9.93 -9.18
N THR A 106 10.68 9.97 -9.51
CA THR A 106 11.12 10.02 -10.90
C THR A 106 10.53 8.87 -11.72
N ASN A 107 10.42 7.69 -11.12
CA ASN A 107 9.96 6.49 -11.81
C ASN A 107 8.48 6.19 -11.60
N THR A 108 7.80 6.88 -10.66
CA THR A 108 6.40 6.63 -10.32
C THR A 108 5.45 7.79 -10.65
N ALA A 109 5.98 8.93 -11.07
CA ALA A 109 5.16 10.12 -11.36
C ALA A 109 4.08 9.88 -12.42
N HIS A 110 4.33 9.01 -13.39
CA HIS A 110 3.36 8.68 -14.43
C HIS A 110 2.11 7.96 -13.92
N LEU A 111 2.14 7.47 -12.68
CA LEU A 111 1.00 6.81 -12.05
C LEU A 111 0.03 7.78 -11.39
N ASP A 112 0.41 9.06 -11.28
CA ASP A 112 -0.42 10.09 -10.65
C ASP A 112 -1.81 10.12 -11.27
N ARG A 113 -2.84 10.11 -10.42
CA ARG A 113 -4.26 10.13 -10.78
C ARG A 113 -4.72 8.95 -11.65
N HIS A 114 -3.92 7.88 -11.70
CA HIS A 114 -4.29 6.60 -12.31
C HIS A 114 -4.44 5.51 -11.26
N HIS A 115 -3.69 5.62 -10.16
CA HIS A 115 -3.78 4.75 -9.00
C HIS A 115 -4.05 5.60 -7.76
N THR A 116 -4.87 5.08 -6.84
CA THR A 116 -5.26 5.80 -5.63
C THR A 116 -4.13 5.81 -4.60
N CYS A 117 -3.59 6.99 -4.32
CA CYS A 117 -2.64 7.19 -3.22
C CYS A 117 -3.42 7.35 -1.92
N PHE A 118 -3.24 6.44 -0.96
CA PHE A 118 -4.07 6.43 0.25
C PHE A 118 -3.29 6.61 1.55
N GLY A 119 -1.99 6.73 1.50
CA GLY A 119 -1.17 6.97 2.68
C GLY A 119 0.29 7.18 2.33
N LYS A 120 1.09 7.45 3.36
CA LYS A 120 2.53 7.70 3.22
C LYS A 120 3.29 7.15 4.41
N VAL A 121 4.44 6.56 4.18
CA VAL A 121 5.37 6.19 5.23
C VAL A 121 5.98 7.45 5.80
N VAL A 122 5.77 7.69 7.09
CA VAL A 122 6.28 8.89 7.79
C VAL A 122 7.45 8.59 8.73
N GLU A 123 7.69 7.32 9.03
CA GLU A 123 8.84 6.88 9.83
C GLU A 123 9.45 5.63 9.21
N ASN A 124 10.79 5.59 9.18
CA ASN A 124 11.58 4.45 8.70
C ASN A 124 11.35 4.10 7.22
N VAL A 125 11.16 5.09 6.37
CA VAL A 125 10.92 4.88 4.93
C VAL A 125 12.02 4.06 4.27
N ASP A 126 13.27 4.15 4.75
CA ASP A 126 14.41 3.44 4.17
C ASP A 126 14.29 1.91 4.25
N VAL A 127 13.37 1.39 5.06
CA VAL A 127 13.07 -0.06 5.08
C VAL A 127 12.65 -0.56 3.71
N ILE A 128 11.99 0.28 2.89
CA ILE A 128 11.58 -0.14 1.55
C ILE A 128 12.76 -0.52 0.65
N ASP A 129 13.93 0.05 0.91
CA ASP A 129 15.13 -0.26 0.13
C ASP A 129 15.69 -1.65 0.47
N ASP A 130 15.33 -2.21 1.63
CA ASP A 130 15.80 -3.50 2.10
C ASP A 130 14.83 -4.64 1.78
N ILE A 131 13.60 -4.34 1.43
CA ILE A 131 12.58 -5.35 1.10
C ILE A 131 12.92 -6.01 -0.24
N ARG A 132 12.80 -7.34 -0.27
CA ARG A 132 13.05 -8.16 -1.46
C ARG A 132 11.82 -9.02 -1.77
N GLU A 133 11.70 -9.49 -3.00
CA GLU A 133 10.63 -10.40 -3.37
C GLU A 133 10.60 -11.61 -2.45
N GLY A 134 9.40 -11.92 -1.95
CA GLY A 134 9.22 -13.02 -1.02
C GLY A 134 9.28 -12.62 0.45
N ASP A 135 9.74 -11.42 0.79
CA ASP A 135 9.68 -10.93 2.16
C ASP A 135 8.23 -10.81 2.61
N LYS A 136 7.95 -11.14 3.86
CA LYS A 136 6.60 -11.19 4.39
C LYS A 136 6.20 -9.94 5.14
N ILE A 137 4.92 -9.62 5.05
CA ILE A 137 4.25 -8.73 5.99
C ILE A 137 3.99 -9.57 7.24
N LEU A 138 4.58 -9.18 8.37
CA LEU A 138 4.40 -9.88 9.64
C LEU A 138 3.08 -9.52 10.31
N GLY A 139 2.60 -8.32 10.05
CA GLY A 139 1.34 -7.81 10.57
C GLY A 139 1.22 -6.33 10.35
N ILE A 140 0.02 -5.80 10.58
CA ILE A 140 -0.25 -4.37 10.53
C ILE A 140 -0.93 -3.97 11.82
N GLU A 141 -0.26 -3.14 12.62
CA GLU A 141 -0.78 -2.65 13.90
C GLU A 141 -1.44 -1.29 13.69
N ILE A 142 -2.75 -1.21 13.94
CA ILE A 142 -3.49 0.04 13.83
C ILE A 142 -3.21 0.87 15.09
N ILE A 143 -2.79 2.12 14.90
CA ILE A 143 -2.58 3.06 15.99
C ILE A 143 -3.88 3.83 16.19
N GLU A 144 -4.50 3.62 17.33
CA GLU A 144 -5.72 4.36 17.69
C GLU A 144 -5.33 5.57 18.54
N GLU A 145 -5.86 6.70 18.16
CA GLU A 145 -5.66 7.97 18.88
C GLU A 145 -6.89 8.31 19.71
#